data_470a032cb8178340abfa824fc303aa2c
#
_entry.id   470a032cb8178340abfa824fc303aa2c
#
_cell.length_a   1.000
_cell.length_b   1.000
_cell.length_c   1.000
_cell.angle_alpha   90.00
_cell.angle_beta   90.00
_cell.angle_gamma   90.00
#
_symmetry.space_group_name_H-M   'P 1'
#
loop_
_entity.id
_entity.type
_entity.pdbx_description
1 polymer ?
#
loop_
_entity_poly.entity_id
_entity_poly.type
_entity_poly.pdbx_seq_one_letter_code
_entity_poly.pdbx_strand_id
1 'polypeptide(L)'
;RFSIPPRVQKDISEFNNDNPFKIIYVSTIDQYKHQWHVVTAVNSLRQKGYPIRLELIGPAYSPALKKLNEIANRFDPKRDWMKYYSEIPFEDLHKNYARADLGLFASSCENMPNILLETMASGLPIACSEKGPMPEMLQDSGIYFNPEEPEEIARAIYKLLSSKSLRSNLSKQSHELSKKYSWERCADETFIFLNKVKTSFYK
;
A
#
# COMPACT_ATOMS: atom_id res chain seq x y z
N ARG A 1 -2.83 14.39 -9.83
CA ARG A 1 -3.97 13.45 -9.77
C ARG A 1 -4.04 12.69 -8.43
N PHE A 2 -2.93 12.17 -7.92
CA PHE A 2 -2.87 11.46 -6.65
C PHE A 2 -2.52 12.35 -5.46
N SER A 3 -2.26 13.64 -5.67
CA SER A 3 -1.98 14.58 -4.60
C SER A 3 -3.26 14.91 -3.82
N ILE A 4 -3.57 14.05 -2.86
CA ILE A 4 -4.70 14.18 -1.95
C ILE A 4 -4.11 14.50 -0.57
N PRO A 5 -4.43 15.65 0.04
CA PRO A 5 -3.87 16.00 1.35
C PRO A 5 -4.31 15.00 2.42
N PRO A 6 -3.45 14.75 3.42
CA PRO A 6 -3.79 13.91 4.56
C PRO A 6 -5.06 14.38 5.26
N ARG A 7 -5.99 13.46 5.46
CA ARG A 7 -7.25 13.76 6.12
C ARG A 7 -7.17 13.58 7.63
N VAL A 8 -8.16 14.13 8.34
CA VAL A 8 -8.33 13.91 9.76
C VAL A 8 -8.57 12.42 10.01
N GLN A 9 -7.76 11.85 10.88
CA GLN A 9 -7.87 10.44 11.24
C GLN A 9 -8.99 10.24 12.27
N LYS A 10 -9.73 9.13 12.14
CA LYS A 10 -10.75 8.71 13.09
C LYS A 10 -10.13 8.01 14.30
N ASP A 11 -10.81 7.98 15.43
CA ASP A 11 -10.43 7.11 16.53
C ASP A 11 -10.80 5.64 16.23
N ILE A 12 -10.12 4.69 16.90
CA ILE A 12 -10.42 3.26 16.71
C ILE A 12 -11.88 2.92 17.08
N SER A 13 -12.46 3.59 18.06
CA SER A 13 -13.84 3.43 18.51
C SER A 13 -14.89 3.88 17.49
N GLU A 14 -14.50 4.66 16.47
CA GLU A 14 -15.39 5.13 15.41
C GLU A 14 -15.55 4.10 14.28
N PHE A 15 -14.76 3.02 14.28
CA PHE A 15 -14.88 1.95 13.31
C PHE A 15 -15.77 0.82 13.84
N ASN A 16 -16.66 0.32 13.00
CA ASN A 16 -17.57 -0.79 13.27
C ASN A 16 -17.87 -1.55 11.98
N ASN A 17 -18.72 -2.55 12.00
CA ASN A 17 -19.03 -3.37 10.82
C ASN A 17 -19.70 -2.58 9.69
N ASP A 18 -20.47 -1.54 10.01
CA ASP A 18 -21.12 -0.68 9.00
C ASP A 18 -20.14 0.37 8.44
N ASN A 19 -19.16 0.76 9.25
CA ASN A 19 -18.10 1.70 8.88
C ASN A 19 -16.72 1.11 9.23
N PRO A 20 -16.25 0.08 8.50
CA PRO A 20 -15.00 -0.60 8.82
C PRO A 20 -13.76 0.23 8.51
N PHE A 21 -12.65 -0.09 9.16
CA PHE A 21 -11.32 0.41 8.81
C PHE A 21 -10.91 -0.17 7.45
N LYS A 22 -10.76 0.69 6.44
CA LYS A 22 -10.54 0.30 5.05
C LYS A 22 -9.06 0.28 4.71
N ILE A 23 -8.57 -0.87 4.35
CA ILE A 23 -7.21 -1.07 3.83
C ILE A 23 -7.28 -1.21 2.32
N ILE A 24 -6.46 -0.45 1.61
CA ILE A 24 -6.31 -0.56 0.16
C ILE A 24 -4.92 -1.10 -0.19
N TYR A 25 -4.88 -2.08 -1.10
CA TYR A 25 -3.66 -2.56 -1.71
C TYR A 25 -3.82 -2.61 -3.23
N VAL A 26 -3.22 -1.65 -3.89
CA VAL A 26 -3.22 -1.56 -5.36
C VAL A 26 -1.97 -2.25 -5.89
N SER A 27 -2.13 -3.29 -6.66
CA SER A 27 -1.03 -3.98 -7.36
C SER A 27 -1.58 -5.08 -8.27
N THR A 28 -0.81 -5.52 -9.25
CA THR A 28 -1.04 -6.83 -9.88
C THR A 28 -1.07 -7.92 -8.81
N ILE A 29 -2.02 -8.84 -8.89
CA ILE A 29 -2.00 -10.06 -8.06
C ILE A 29 -0.90 -10.96 -8.61
N ASP A 30 0.22 -11.07 -7.87
CA ASP A 30 1.39 -11.82 -8.31
C ASP A 30 2.11 -12.46 -7.12
N GLN A 31 3.03 -13.39 -7.41
CA GLN A 31 3.71 -14.16 -6.36
C GLN A 31 4.50 -13.27 -5.40
N TYR A 32 5.25 -12.32 -5.92
CA TYR A 32 6.07 -11.40 -5.13
C TYR A 32 5.28 -10.24 -4.47
N LYS A 33 3.94 -10.20 -4.66
CA LYS A 33 3.05 -9.19 -4.04
C LYS A 33 2.36 -9.69 -2.78
N HIS A 34 2.45 -10.99 -2.48
CA HIS A 34 2.05 -11.62 -1.20
C HIS A 34 0.61 -11.31 -0.71
N GLN A 35 -0.37 -11.08 -1.61
CA GLN A 35 -1.73 -10.72 -1.22
C GLN A 35 -2.38 -11.77 -0.31
N TRP A 36 -2.08 -13.06 -0.46
CA TRP A 36 -2.59 -14.12 0.41
C TRP A 36 -2.08 -14.02 1.86
N HIS A 37 -0.83 -13.53 2.08
CA HIS A 37 -0.31 -13.24 3.42
C HIS A 37 -1.05 -12.04 4.03
N VAL A 38 -1.36 -11.02 3.23
CA VAL A 38 -2.17 -9.88 3.65
C VAL A 38 -3.57 -10.32 4.06
N VAL A 39 -4.23 -11.19 3.28
CA VAL A 39 -5.55 -11.76 3.63
C VAL A 39 -5.48 -12.54 4.94
N THR A 40 -4.44 -13.35 5.14
CA THR A 40 -4.21 -14.10 6.39
C THR A 40 -4.03 -13.15 7.58
N ALA A 41 -3.23 -12.11 7.43
CA ALA A 41 -2.99 -11.10 8.45
C ALA A 41 -4.28 -10.35 8.84
N VAL A 42 -5.05 -9.91 7.86
CA VAL A 42 -6.33 -9.22 8.10
C VAL A 42 -7.33 -10.15 8.77
N ASN A 43 -7.40 -11.43 8.35
CA ASN A 43 -8.26 -12.42 9.00
C ASN A 43 -7.92 -12.55 10.49
N SER A 44 -6.63 -12.64 10.85
CA SER A 44 -6.23 -12.77 12.26
C SER A 44 -6.65 -11.58 13.12
N LEU A 45 -6.63 -10.37 12.56
CA LEU A 45 -7.13 -9.17 13.25
C LEU A 45 -8.65 -9.15 13.35
N ARG A 46 -9.35 -9.59 12.31
CA ARG A 46 -10.81 -9.70 12.34
C ARG A 46 -11.29 -10.72 13.37
N GLN A 47 -10.59 -11.84 13.52
CA GLN A 47 -10.88 -12.82 14.58
C GLN A 47 -10.72 -12.25 16.00
N LYS A 48 -9.89 -11.19 16.16
CA LYS A 48 -9.76 -10.42 17.40
C LYS A 48 -10.82 -9.33 17.57
N GLY A 49 -11.80 -9.25 16.64
CA GLY A 49 -12.92 -8.32 16.71
C GLY A 49 -12.70 -6.98 15.99
N TYR A 50 -11.58 -6.75 15.31
CA TYR A 50 -11.34 -5.49 14.59
C TYR A 50 -12.15 -5.45 13.29
N PRO A 51 -12.99 -4.40 13.06
CA PRO A 51 -13.80 -4.28 11.86
C PRO A 51 -12.99 -3.75 10.69
N ILE A 52 -12.29 -4.62 9.99
CA ILE A 52 -11.41 -4.28 8.86
C ILE A 52 -12.04 -4.75 7.55
N ARG A 53 -11.99 -3.89 6.52
CA ARG A 53 -12.24 -4.22 5.12
C ARG A 53 -10.95 -4.13 4.34
N LEU A 54 -10.67 -5.13 3.52
CA LEU A 54 -9.53 -5.18 2.61
C LEU A 54 -10.00 -5.05 1.16
N GLU A 55 -9.45 -4.08 0.44
CA GLU A 55 -9.68 -3.88 -0.99
C GLU A 55 -8.38 -4.12 -1.75
N LEU A 56 -8.39 -5.14 -2.61
CA LEU A 56 -7.30 -5.49 -3.52
C LEU A 56 -7.69 -5.01 -4.93
N ILE A 57 -6.82 -4.25 -5.59
CA ILE A 57 -7.12 -3.62 -6.88
C ILE A 57 -5.97 -3.87 -7.85
N GLY A 58 -6.28 -4.40 -9.02
CA GLY A 58 -5.34 -4.56 -10.13
C GLY A 58 -5.52 -5.86 -10.90
N PRO A 59 -4.87 -6.01 -12.06
CA PRO A 59 -4.90 -7.23 -12.85
C PRO A 59 -4.28 -8.40 -12.07
N ALA A 60 -4.38 -9.61 -12.60
CA ALA A 60 -3.87 -10.78 -11.92
C ALA A 60 -3.12 -11.74 -12.85
N TYR A 61 -2.01 -12.27 -12.35
CA TYR A 61 -1.38 -13.48 -12.88
C TYR A 61 -2.17 -14.70 -12.40
N SER A 62 -2.69 -15.51 -13.34
CA SER A 62 -3.65 -16.58 -13.04
C SER A 62 -3.26 -17.53 -11.91
N PRO A 63 -2.00 -18.04 -11.81
CA PRO A 63 -1.60 -18.90 -10.70
C PRO A 63 -1.66 -18.19 -9.33
N ALA A 64 -1.28 -16.92 -9.27
CA ALA A 64 -1.33 -16.13 -8.04
C ALA A 64 -2.78 -15.83 -7.63
N LEU A 65 -3.66 -15.57 -8.61
CA LEU A 65 -5.08 -15.39 -8.36
C LEU A 65 -5.74 -16.65 -7.82
N LYS A 66 -5.36 -17.83 -8.33
CA LYS A 66 -5.84 -19.11 -7.80
C LYS A 66 -5.50 -19.24 -6.32
N LYS A 67 -4.24 -19.00 -5.95
CA LYS A 67 -3.77 -19.03 -4.55
C LYS A 67 -4.51 -18.02 -3.67
N LEU A 68 -4.70 -16.81 -4.17
CA LEU A 68 -5.48 -15.78 -3.46
C LEU A 68 -6.91 -16.24 -3.21
N ASN A 69 -7.57 -16.80 -4.23
CA ASN A 69 -8.94 -17.30 -4.12
C ASN A 69 -9.08 -18.47 -3.15
N GLU A 70 -8.11 -19.38 -3.10
CA GLU A 70 -8.09 -20.49 -2.12
C GLU A 70 -8.08 -19.95 -0.69
N ILE A 71 -7.19 -19.00 -0.40
CA ILE A 71 -7.10 -18.38 0.93
C ILE A 71 -8.35 -17.54 1.24
N ALA A 72 -8.85 -16.79 0.26
CA ALA A 72 -10.05 -16.00 0.43
C ALA A 72 -11.31 -16.87 0.65
N ASN A 73 -11.43 -17.99 -0.03
CA ASN A 73 -12.52 -18.95 0.21
C ASN A 73 -12.45 -19.59 1.60
N ARG A 74 -11.24 -19.78 2.12
CA ARG A 74 -11.04 -20.32 3.47
C ARG A 74 -11.46 -19.33 4.57
N PHE A 75 -11.14 -18.04 4.42
CA PHE A 75 -11.29 -17.04 5.49
C PHE A 75 -12.49 -16.11 5.30
N ASP A 76 -12.93 -15.90 4.07
CA ASP A 76 -14.04 -15.01 3.71
C ASP A 76 -14.85 -15.57 2.53
N PRO A 77 -15.51 -16.74 2.69
CA PRO A 77 -16.22 -17.40 1.59
C PRO A 77 -17.35 -16.56 1.00
N LYS A 78 -17.94 -15.68 1.80
CA LYS A 78 -19.02 -14.79 1.37
C LYS A 78 -18.50 -13.45 0.80
N ARG A 79 -17.19 -13.21 0.87
CA ARG A 79 -16.59 -11.92 0.47
C ARG A 79 -17.19 -10.73 1.24
N ASP A 80 -17.42 -10.89 2.53
CA ASP A 80 -18.03 -9.87 3.39
C ASP A 80 -17.05 -8.72 3.67
N TRP A 81 -15.76 -9.03 3.85
CA TRP A 81 -14.76 -8.06 4.24
C TRP A 81 -13.59 -7.93 3.25
N MET A 82 -13.34 -8.92 2.38
CA MET A 82 -12.34 -8.83 1.32
C MET A 82 -13.02 -8.58 -0.02
N LYS A 83 -12.60 -7.54 -0.74
CA LYS A 83 -13.03 -7.26 -2.10
C LYS A 83 -11.83 -7.26 -3.03
N TYR A 84 -11.98 -7.92 -4.17
CA TYR A 84 -11.01 -7.89 -5.26
C TYR A 84 -11.64 -7.26 -6.48
N TYR A 85 -10.97 -6.23 -7.01
CA TYR A 85 -11.34 -5.52 -8.23
C TYR A 85 -10.23 -5.77 -9.28
N SER A 86 -10.56 -6.49 -10.35
CA SER A 86 -9.58 -6.86 -11.39
C SER A 86 -9.05 -5.65 -12.14
N GLU A 87 -9.91 -4.69 -12.42
CA GLU A 87 -9.56 -3.45 -13.10
C GLU A 87 -10.45 -2.32 -12.60
N ILE A 88 -9.83 -1.17 -12.42
CA ILE A 88 -10.50 0.10 -12.17
C ILE A 88 -9.89 1.11 -13.15
N PRO A 89 -10.69 1.92 -13.85
CA PRO A 89 -10.16 2.98 -14.69
C PRO A 89 -9.16 3.83 -13.91
N PHE A 90 -7.99 4.09 -14.50
CA PHE A 90 -6.93 4.84 -13.84
C PHE A 90 -7.40 6.22 -13.33
N GLU A 91 -8.33 6.83 -14.05
CA GLU A 91 -8.97 8.09 -13.67
C GLU A 91 -9.84 7.99 -12.40
N ASP A 92 -10.30 6.79 -12.02
CA ASP A 92 -11.13 6.58 -10.84
C ASP A 92 -10.35 6.07 -9.62
N LEU A 93 -9.13 5.61 -9.82
CA LEU A 93 -8.31 5.01 -8.75
C LEU A 93 -8.10 5.97 -7.57
N HIS A 94 -7.95 7.27 -7.84
CA HIS A 94 -7.82 8.29 -6.79
C HIS A 94 -9.02 8.33 -5.83
N LYS A 95 -10.24 7.98 -6.31
CA LYS A 95 -11.45 7.90 -5.47
C LYS A 95 -11.38 6.75 -4.47
N ASN A 96 -10.71 5.65 -4.83
CA ASN A 96 -10.49 4.51 -3.94
C ASN A 96 -9.47 4.85 -2.87
N TYR A 97 -8.35 5.48 -3.23
CA TYR A 97 -7.40 6.01 -2.26
C TYR A 97 -8.05 6.98 -1.28
N ALA A 98 -8.89 7.92 -1.77
CA ALA A 98 -9.57 8.90 -0.93
C ALA A 98 -10.55 8.28 0.10
N ARG A 99 -11.01 7.05 -0.10
CA ARG A 99 -11.93 6.34 0.81
C ARG A 99 -11.22 5.38 1.76
N ALA A 100 -9.94 5.09 1.51
CA ALA A 100 -9.17 4.15 2.32
C ALA A 100 -8.67 4.81 3.62
N ASP A 101 -8.45 4.06 4.68
CA ASP A 101 -7.90 4.52 5.96
C ASP A 101 -6.43 4.15 6.12
N LEU A 102 -5.96 3.17 5.32
CA LEU A 102 -4.59 2.67 5.30
C LEU A 102 -4.22 2.22 3.90
N GLY A 103 -3.05 2.65 3.41
CA GLY A 103 -2.38 2.05 2.27
C GLY A 103 -1.49 0.89 2.70
N LEU A 104 -1.57 -0.23 1.98
CA LEU A 104 -0.72 -1.38 2.26
C LEU A 104 0.09 -1.73 1.02
N PHE A 105 1.37 -2.04 1.20
CA PHE A 105 2.28 -2.40 0.11
C PHE A 105 3.20 -3.56 0.53
N ALA A 106 2.85 -4.79 0.13
CA ALA A 106 3.49 -6.03 0.58
C ALA A 106 4.37 -6.70 -0.49
N SER A 107 4.99 -5.93 -1.37
CA SER A 107 5.86 -6.48 -2.41
C SER A 107 7.23 -6.88 -1.87
N SER A 108 7.77 -8.01 -2.30
CA SER A 108 9.16 -8.41 -1.99
C SER A 108 10.17 -8.05 -3.10
N CYS A 109 9.70 -7.62 -4.27
CA CYS A 109 10.56 -7.32 -5.42
C CYS A 109 10.00 -6.15 -6.23
N GLU A 110 10.74 -5.05 -6.28
CA GLU A 110 10.42 -3.84 -7.06
C GLU A 110 11.71 -3.21 -7.60
N ASN A 111 11.60 -2.50 -8.72
CA ASN A 111 12.61 -1.55 -9.18
C ASN A 111 12.27 -0.15 -8.69
N MET A 112 11.18 0.41 -9.18
CA MET A 112 10.62 1.70 -8.80
C MET A 112 9.13 1.51 -8.50
N PRO A 113 8.72 1.43 -7.23
CA PRO A 113 7.32 1.14 -6.87
C PRO A 113 6.43 2.39 -7.02
N ASN A 114 6.03 2.72 -8.25
CA ASN A 114 5.15 3.87 -8.53
C ASN A 114 3.86 3.84 -7.71
N ILE A 115 3.30 2.65 -7.48
CA ILE A 115 2.11 2.48 -6.65
C ILE A 115 2.35 2.93 -5.19
N LEU A 116 3.56 2.71 -4.66
CA LEU A 116 3.91 3.25 -3.34
C LEU A 116 3.93 4.78 -3.35
N LEU A 117 4.51 5.41 -4.39
CA LEU A 117 4.47 6.86 -4.56
C LEU A 117 3.04 7.40 -4.68
N GLU A 118 2.17 6.73 -5.41
CA GLU A 118 0.75 7.08 -5.52
C GLU A 118 0.06 7.01 -4.16
N THR A 119 0.35 5.96 -3.38
CA THR A 119 -0.18 5.79 -2.03
C THR A 119 0.30 6.90 -1.09
N MET A 120 1.59 7.24 -1.14
CA MET A 120 2.18 8.36 -0.39
C MET A 120 1.52 9.70 -0.77
N ALA A 121 1.39 9.97 -2.08
CA ALA A 121 0.78 11.19 -2.60
C ALA A 121 -0.72 11.29 -2.28
N SER A 122 -1.37 10.16 -2.00
CA SER A 122 -2.78 10.10 -1.59
C SER A 122 -2.99 10.40 -0.10
N GLY A 123 -1.93 10.78 0.64
CA GLY A 123 -2.03 11.21 2.04
C GLY A 123 -2.50 10.12 2.99
N LEU A 124 -2.26 8.84 2.66
CA LEU A 124 -2.58 7.72 3.53
C LEU A 124 -1.44 7.41 4.49
N PRO A 125 -1.72 6.94 5.71
CA PRO A 125 -0.74 6.22 6.51
C PRO A 125 -0.43 4.90 5.80
N ILE A 126 0.82 4.42 5.86
CA ILE A 126 1.28 3.29 5.04
C ILE A 126 1.89 2.21 5.92
N ALA A 127 1.43 0.96 5.72
CA ALA A 127 2.14 -0.25 6.11
C ALA A 127 2.84 -0.82 4.88
N CYS A 128 4.16 -1.01 4.94
CA CYS A 128 5.00 -1.29 3.78
C CYS A 128 5.95 -2.46 4.03
N SER A 129 6.23 -3.22 2.99
CA SER A 129 7.33 -4.19 3.00
C SER A 129 8.67 -3.50 3.28
N GLU A 130 9.53 -4.18 4.04
CA GLU A 130 10.93 -3.76 4.30
C GLU A 130 11.90 -4.14 3.18
N LYS A 131 11.44 -4.84 2.13
CA LYS A 131 12.29 -5.38 1.06
C LYS A 131 12.53 -4.35 -0.06
N GLY A 132 13.63 -4.57 -0.80
CA GLY A 132 13.95 -3.79 -2.00
C GLY A 132 14.04 -2.28 -1.74
N PRO A 133 13.55 -1.44 -2.68
CA PRO A 133 13.69 0.02 -2.60
C PRO A 133 12.66 0.70 -1.68
N MET A 134 11.72 -0.04 -1.08
CA MET A 134 10.65 0.55 -0.29
C MET A 134 11.15 1.40 0.89
N PRO A 135 12.14 0.94 1.69
CA PRO A 135 12.68 1.76 2.77
C PRO A 135 13.40 3.02 2.30
N GLU A 136 14.05 2.98 1.13
CA GLU A 136 14.69 4.17 0.52
C GLU A 136 13.65 5.23 0.17
N MET A 137 12.50 4.79 -0.38
CA MET A 137 11.47 5.69 -0.86
C MET A 137 10.58 6.23 0.26
N LEU A 138 10.14 5.37 1.17
CA LEU A 138 9.20 5.73 2.24
C LEU A 138 9.91 6.25 3.50
N GLN A 139 11.20 5.95 3.70
CA GLN A 139 12.02 6.36 4.83
C GLN A 139 11.30 6.07 6.17
N ASP A 140 11.31 7.00 7.12
CA ASP A 140 10.62 6.85 8.43
C ASP A 140 9.12 7.18 8.38
N SER A 141 8.53 7.29 7.16
CA SER A 141 7.15 7.74 6.98
C SER A 141 6.13 6.59 6.90
N GLY A 142 6.51 5.37 7.30
CA GLY A 142 5.64 4.20 7.31
C GLY A 142 5.98 3.20 8.41
N ILE A 143 5.18 2.14 8.48
CA ILE A 143 5.46 0.99 9.37
C ILE A 143 5.86 -0.19 8.49
N TYR A 144 7.05 -0.72 8.75
CA TYR A 144 7.62 -1.80 7.95
C TYR A 144 7.32 -3.19 8.51
N PHE A 145 7.32 -4.18 7.59
CA PHE A 145 7.13 -5.59 7.91
C PHE A 145 7.80 -6.49 6.87
N ASN A 146 8.09 -7.73 7.23
CA ASN A 146 8.43 -8.77 6.28
C ASN A 146 7.16 -9.25 5.55
N PRO A 147 7.05 -9.12 4.21
CA PRO A 147 5.83 -9.46 3.46
C PRO A 147 5.53 -10.96 3.41
N GLU A 148 6.50 -11.80 3.77
CA GLU A 148 6.36 -13.25 3.82
C GLU A 148 5.80 -13.75 5.17
N GLU A 149 5.74 -12.86 6.19
CA GLU A 149 5.31 -13.17 7.55
C GLU A 149 3.95 -12.51 7.86
N PRO A 150 2.83 -13.24 7.76
CA PRO A 150 1.49 -12.69 8.04
C PRO A 150 1.35 -12.04 9.42
N GLU A 151 2.05 -12.56 10.43
CA GLU A 151 2.05 -12.01 11.78
C GLU A 151 2.68 -10.63 11.85
N GLU A 152 3.74 -10.37 11.06
CA GLU A 152 4.36 -9.05 10.97
C GLU A 152 3.46 -8.05 10.25
N ILE A 153 2.84 -8.47 9.16
CA ILE A 153 1.83 -7.68 8.46
C ILE A 153 0.70 -7.29 9.44
N ALA A 154 0.20 -8.27 10.20
CA ALA A 154 -0.85 -8.03 11.19
C ALA A 154 -0.40 -7.05 12.28
N ARG A 155 0.84 -7.18 12.81
CA ARG A 155 1.40 -6.23 13.79
C ARG A 155 1.50 -4.81 13.24
N ALA A 156 1.97 -4.64 12.00
CA ALA A 156 2.08 -3.35 11.35
C ALA A 156 0.70 -2.69 11.15
N ILE A 157 -0.28 -3.45 10.65
CA ILE A 157 -1.67 -2.99 10.51
C ILE A 157 -2.23 -2.60 11.88
N TYR A 158 -2.07 -3.44 12.91
CA TYR A 158 -2.59 -3.16 14.25
C TYR A 158 -1.98 -1.91 14.87
N LYS A 159 -0.67 -1.71 14.72
CA LYS A 159 0.03 -0.52 15.21
C LYS A 159 -0.56 0.77 14.62
N LEU A 160 -0.91 0.75 13.34
CA LEU A 160 -1.56 1.88 12.68
C LEU A 160 -3.05 1.98 13.06
N LEU A 161 -3.78 0.87 13.09
CA LEU A 161 -5.19 0.86 13.48
C LEU A 161 -5.40 1.44 14.89
N SER A 162 -4.57 1.05 15.85
CA SER A 162 -4.71 1.42 17.26
C SER A 162 -4.27 2.84 17.61
N SER A 163 -3.55 3.54 16.74
CA SER A 163 -3.01 4.87 17.04
C SER A 163 -3.37 5.92 15.99
N LYS A 164 -4.41 6.71 16.30
CA LYS A 164 -4.84 7.86 15.50
C LYS A 164 -3.72 8.88 15.28
N SER A 165 -2.96 9.18 16.32
CA SER A 165 -1.85 10.15 16.25
C SER A 165 -0.73 9.65 15.36
N LEU A 166 -0.37 8.37 15.43
CA LEU A 166 0.63 7.76 14.56
C LEU A 166 0.20 7.82 13.10
N ARG A 167 -1.05 7.44 12.78
CA ARG A 167 -1.60 7.55 11.41
C ARG A 167 -1.54 8.99 10.90
N SER A 168 -1.95 9.96 11.72
CA SER A 168 -1.92 11.38 11.35
C SER A 168 -0.51 11.89 11.08
N ASN A 169 0.47 11.47 11.88
CA ASN A 169 1.86 11.87 11.70
C ASN A 169 2.46 11.26 10.44
N LEU A 170 2.37 9.93 10.29
CA LEU A 170 2.98 9.22 9.16
C LEU A 170 2.34 9.61 7.82
N SER A 171 1.02 9.84 7.77
CA SER A 171 0.36 10.28 6.55
C SER A 171 0.84 11.67 6.08
N LYS A 172 1.10 12.58 7.01
CA LYS A 172 1.68 13.90 6.68
C LYS A 172 3.11 13.78 6.17
N GLN A 173 3.93 12.99 6.87
CA GLN A 173 5.33 12.77 6.50
C GLN A 173 5.45 12.11 5.13
N SER A 174 4.71 11.04 4.85
CA SER A 174 4.74 10.35 3.57
C SER A 174 4.24 11.23 2.43
N HIS A 175 3.18 12.02 2.66
CA HIS A 175 2.67 12.96 1.66
C HIS A 175 3.69 14.06 1.33
N GLU A 176 4.35 14.67 2.32
CA GLU A 176 5.42 15.63 2.06
C GLU A 176 6.61 15.01 1.34
N LEU A 177 6.99 13.79 1.73
CA LEU A 177 8.07 13.07 1.08
C LEU A 177 7.77 12.77 -0.39
N SER A 178 6.50 12.45 -0.74
CA SER A 178 6.09 12.16 -2.12
C SER A 178 6.33 13.34 -3.08
N LYS A 179 6.28 14.58 -2.59
CA LYS A 179 6.51 15.79 -3.39
C LYS A 179 7.94 15.90 -3.95
N LYS A 180 8.88 15.14 -3.39
CA LYS A 180 10.26 15.07 -3.91
C LYS A 180 10.38 14.28 -5.22
N TYR A 181 9.33 13.53 -5.59
CA TYR A 181 9.29 12.68 -6.78
C TYR A 181 8.39 13.30 -7.83
N SER A 182 8.95 13.68 -8.97
CA SER A 182 8.20 14.15 -10.14
C SER A 182 8.83 13.62 -11.42
N TRP A 183 8.03 13.49 -12.47
CA TRP A 183 8.53 13.09 -13.78
C TRP A 183 9.48 14.11 -14.38
N GLU A 184 9.26 15.41 -14.14
CA GLU A 184 10.15 16.49 -14.57
C GLU A 184 11.54 16.31 -13.96
N ARG A 185 11.60 16.20 -12.64
CA ARG A 185 12.86 15.95 -11.93
C ARG A 185 13.55 14.66 -12.42
N CYS A 186 12.79 13.58 -12.60
CA CYS A 186 13.32 12.31 -13.10
C CYS A 186 13.94 12.48 -14.50
N ALA A 187 13.27 13.19 -15.39
CA ALA A 187 13.80 13.49 -16.73
C ALA A 187 15.07 14.32 -16.65
N ASP A 188 15.07 15.42 -15.92
CA ASP A 188 16.22 16.31 -15.78
C ASP A 188 17.45 15.59 -15.23
N GLU A 189 17.30 14.84 -14.13
CA GLU A 189 18.38 14.08 -13.51
C GLU A 189 18.92 12.99 -14.46
N THR A 190 18.03 12.33 -15.21
CA THR A 190 18.41 11.33 -16.20
C THR A 190 19.24 11.93 -17.32
N PHE A 191 18.80 13.04 -17.91
CA PHE A 191 19.55 13.69 -18.99
C PHE A 191 20.87 14.29 -18.52
N ILE A 192 20.92 14.85 -17.30
CA ILE A 192 22.18 15.31 -16.69
C ILE A 192 23.15 14.14 -16.53
N PHE A 193 22.68 12.99 -16.04
CA PHE A 193 23.50 11.79 -15.87
C PHE A 193 24.04 11.27 -17.22
N LEU A 194 23.17 11.14 -18.22
CA LEU A 194 23.57 10.71 -19.57
C LEU A 194 24.62 11.62 -20.20
N ASN A 195 24.48 12.94 -20.02
CA ASN A 195 25.48 13.89 -20.52
C ASN A 195 26.82 13.76 -19.78
N LYS A 196 26.84 13.52 -18.47
CA LYS A 196 28.07 13.24 -17.70
C LYS A 196 28.77 11.97 -18.20
N VAL A 197 28.02 10.89 -18.44
CA VAL A 197 28.54 9.64 -18.96
C VAL A 197 29.20 9.89 -20.34
N LYS A 198 28.44 10.53 -21.25
CA LYS A 198 28.98 10.88 -22.59
C LYS A 198 30.33 11.64 -22.51
N THR A 199 30.38 12.68 -21.68
CA THR A 199 31.61 13.48 -21.55
C THR A 199 32.76 12.75 -20.87
N SER A 200 32.49 11.71 -20.10
CA SER A 200 33.54 10.85 -19.48
C SER A 200 34.12 9.81 -20.44
N PHE A 201 33.35 9.38 -21.44
CA PHE A 201 33.84 8.41 -22.44
C PHE A 201 34.64 9.03 -23.60
N TYR A 202 34.55 10.33 -23.81
CA TYR A 202 35.25 11.05 -24.89
C TYR A 202 36.44 11.87 -24.40
N LYS A 203 36.90 11.62 -23.17
CA LYS A 203 38.18 12.06 -22.63
C LYS A 203 39.15 10.90 -22.60
#